data_29efde5ba54e3d58efa82ed8dfa6e448
#
_entry.id   29efde5ba54e3d58efa82ed8dfa6e448
#
_cell.length_a   1.000
_cell.length_b   1.000
_cell.length_c   1.000
_cell.angle_alpha   90.00
_cell.angle_beta   90.00
_cell.angle_gamma   90.00
#
_symmetry.space_group_name_H-M   'P 1'
#
loop_
_entity.id
_entity.type
_entity.pdbx_description
1 polymer ?
#
loop_
_entity_poly.entity_id
_entity_poly.type
_entity_poly.pdbx_seq_one_letter_code
_entity_poly.pdbx_strand_id
1 'polypeptide(L)'
;MLTATQAATLNQLYTDSQSAKVSQESLALAGPGAFKITANNINLGNSGGITVNPLDAALAGISLQSAELDVHTYCDLTMTASKIANLSWLGDINLTVDGALDVGGQFTAFDDPGAAKGIFTTSGGNVSVIVNGDVNVNSSRIAAYNGGNITVESLKGDVNAGVGGAGYVSVMA
;
A
#
# COMPACT_ATOMS: atom_id res chain seq x y z
N MET A 1 -42.38 -18.75 16.84
CA MET A 1 -42.07 -17.33 17.13
C MET A 1 -40.77 -17.28 17.93
N LEU A 2 -39.83 -16.43 17.54
CA LEU A 2 -38.60 -16.18 18.35
C LEU A 2 -39.00 -15.42 19.62
N THR A 3 -38.37 -15.77 20.73
CA THR A 3 -38.47 -14.98 21.97
C THR A 3 -37.76 -13.64 21.79
N ALA A 4 -38.09 -12.64 22.62
CA ALA A 4 -37.45 -11.34 22.57
C ALA A 4 -35.92 -11.44 22.75
N THR A 5 -35.44 -12.35 23.60
CA THR A 5 -34.01 -12.62 23.83
C THR A 5 -33.36 -13.22 22.57
N GLN A 6 -34.01 -14.16 21.90
CA GLN A 6 -33.49 -14.74 20.66
C GLN A 6 -33.44 -13.72 19.52
N ALA A 7 -34.41 -12.84 19.42
CA ALA A 7 -34.44 -11.74 18.45
C ALA A 7 -33.28 -10.73 18.73
N ALA A 8 -33.07 -10.39 19.99
CA ALA A 8 -31.97 -9.50 20.38
C ALA A 8 -30.59 -10.11 20.06
N THR A 9 -30.39 -11.40 20.33
CA THR A 9 -29.15 -12.12 20.00
C THR A 9 -28.92 -12.18 18.49
N LEU A 10 -29.96 -12.45 17.70
CA LEU A 10 -29.89 -12.46 16.24
C LEU A 10 -29.53 -11.08 15.68
N ASN A 11 -30.16 -10.02 16.21
CA ASN A 11 -29.83 -8.65 15.81
C ASN A 11 -28.39 -8.29 16.18
N GLN A 12 -27.89 -8.72 17.35
CA GLN A 12 -26.50 -8.48 17.74
C GLN A 12 -25.56 -9.20 16.79
N LEU A 13 -25.77 -10.48 16.51
CA LEU A 13 -24.97 -11.25 15.55
C LEU A 13 -25.01 -10.63 14.14
N TYR A 14 -26.15 -10.13 13.72
CA TYR A 14 -26.25 -9.42 12.43
C TYR A 14 -25.45 -8.12 12.43
N THR A 15 -25.56 -7.32 13.49
CA THR A 15 -24.79 -6.08 13.65
C THR A 15 -23.28 -6.38 13.71
N ASP A 16 -22.87 -7.40 14.44
CA ASP A 16 -21.48 -7.83 14.55
C ASP A 16 -20.95 -8.31 13.20
N SER A 17 -21.76 -9.03 12.41
CA SER A 17 -21.41 -9.47 11.06
C SER A 17 -21.28 -8.31 10.07
N GLN A 18 -22.08 -7.26 10.21
CA GLN A 18 -22.00 -6.05 9.38
C GLN A 18 -20.80 -5.15 9.79
N SER A 19 -20.47 -5.15 11.07
CA SER A 19 -19.32 -4.41 11.60
C SER A 19 -18.01 -5.21 11.58
N ALA A 20 -18.06 -6.52 11.34
CA ALA A 20 -16.90 -7.32 11.03
C ALA A 20 -16.30 -6.78 9.72
N LYS A 21 -15.41 -5.82 9.83
CA LYS A 21 -14.51 -5.48 8.72
C LYS A 21 -13.85 -6.78 8.33
N VAL A 22 -14.13 -7.27 7.13
CA VAL A 22 -13.33 -8.32 6.53
C VAL A 22 -11.92 -7.76 6.53
N SER A 23 -11.08 -8.25 7.45
CA SER A 23 -9.68 -7.88 7.48
C SER A 23 -9.09 -8.41 6.18
N GLN A 24 -8.77 -7.52 5.25
CA GLN A 24 -8.08 -7.91 4.06
C GLN A 24 -6.75 -8.54 4.49
N GLU A 25 -6.49 -9.74 4.02
CA GLU A 25 -5.21 -10.38 4.25
C GLU A 25 -4.08 -9.46 3.79
N SER A 26 -3.05 -9.33 4.60
CA SER A 26 -1.91 -8.45 4.33
C SER A 26 -0.63 -9.02 4.91
N LEU A 27 0.52 -8.63 4.35
CA LEU A 27 1.81 -8.80 4.96
C LEU A 27 2.19 -7.49 5.66
N ALA A 28 2.45 -7.52 6.95
CA ALA A 28 2.71 -6.31 7.71
C ALA A 28 3.86 -6.47 8.70
N LEU A 29 4.74 -5.46 8.73
CA LEU A 29 5.70 -5.25 9.81
C LEU A 29 5.17 -4.11 10.69
N ALA A 30 5.11 -4.33 12.00
CA ALA A 30 4.84 -3.28 12.97
C ALA A 30 6.10 -2.99 13.78
N GLY A 31 6.61 -1.78 13.65
CA GLY A 31 7.81 -1.33 14.36
C GLY A 31 9.06 -1.21 13.46
N PRO A 32 10.22 -0.94 14.10
CA PRO A 32 11.47 -0.74 13.39
C PRO A 32 12.03 -2.06 12.85
N GLY A 33 12.90 -1.96 11.85
CA GLY A 33 13.61 -3.10 11.28
C GLY A 33 13.57 -3.12 9.75
N ALA A 34 13.96 -4.24 9.17
CA ALA A 34 13.92 -4.46 7.73
C ALA A 34 12.86 -5.50 7.38
N PHE A 35 11.95 -5.15 6.49
CA PHE A 35 10.96 -6.06 5.94
C PHE A 35 11.38 -6.45 4.53
N LYS A 36 11.85 -7.67 4.36
CA LYS A 36 12.36 -8.17 3.10
C LYS A 36 11.45 -9.26 2.55
N ILE A 37 11.04 -9.10 1.28
CA ILE A 37 10.22 -10.05 0.56
C ILE A 37 10.91 -10.39 -0.75
N THR A 38 11.07 -11.68 -1.03
CA THR A 38 11.59 -12.16 -2.30
C THR A 38 10.69 -13.28 -2.81
N ALA A 39 10.25 -13.19 -4.06
CA ALA A 39 9.36 -14.17 -4.68
C ALA A 39 9.58 -14.27 -6.19
N ASN A 40 9.06 -15.31 -6.84
CA ASN A 40 9.05 -15.38 -8.31
C ASN A 40 8.04 -14.37 -8.89
N ASN A 41 6.81 -14.42 -8.40
CA ASN A 41 5.74 -13.49 -8.75
C ASN A 41 5.09 -12.97 -7.48
N ILE A 42 4.63 -11.73 -7.52
CA ILE A 42 3.80 -11.15 -6.47
C ILE A 42 2.49 -10.70 -7.10
N ASN A 43 1.39 -11.26 -6.63
CA ASN A 43 0.05 -10.83 -7.00
C ASN A 43 -0.70 -10.40 -5.73
N LEU A 44 -0.88 -9.11 -5.56
CA LEU A 44 -1.58 -8.56 -4.39
C LEU A 44 -3.09 -8.42 -4.62
N GLY A 45 -3.55 -8.43 -5.85
CA GLY A 45 -4.98 -8.34 -6.18
C GLY A 45 -5.68 -7.22 -5.42
N ASN A 46 -6.71 -7.59 -4.66
CA ASN A 46 -7.50 -6.69 -3.79
C ASN A 46 -7.16 -6.85 -2.29
N SER A 47 -6.02 -7.43 -1.97
CA SER A 47 -5.59 -7.63 -0.57
C SER A 47 -5.27 -6.30 0.14
N GLY A 48 -5.02 -6.37 1.44
CA GLY A 48 -4.49 -5.25 2.23
C GLY A 48 -3.08 -4.84 1.83
N GLY A 49 -2.37 -5.70 1.07
CA GLY A 49 -1.06 -5.44 0.49
C GLY A 49 0.11 -5.72 1.42
N ILE A 50 1.20 -5.02 1.18
CA ILE A 50 2.44 -5.09 1.95
C ILE A 50 2.62 -3.77 2.67
N THR A 51 2.70 -3.79 4.00
CA THR A 51 2.76 -2.54 4.78
C THR A 51 3.80 -2.59 5.88
N VAL A 52 4.49 -1.47 6.07
CA VAL A 52 5.22 -1.18 7.29
C VAL A 52 4.43 -0.14 8.07
N ASN A 53 4.02 -0.49 9.29
CA ASN A 53 3.24 0.39 10.14
C ASN A 53 4.14 0.97 11.24
N PRO A 54 3.96 2.25 11.62
CA PRO A 54 4.66 2.79 12.77
C PRO A 54 4.22 2.04 14.05
N LEU A 55 5.12 1.92 14.99
CA LEU A 55 4.73 1.57 16.35
C LEU A 55 3.77 2.64 16.89
N ASP A 56 2.73 2.20 17.57
CA ASP A 56 1.81 3.10 18.23
C ASP A 56 2.60 4.04 19.17
N ALA A 57 2.47 5.34 18.94
CA ALA A 57 3.18 6.36 19.72
C ALA A 57 2.89 6.26 21.23
N ALA A 58 1.80 5.63 21.63
CA ALA A 58 1.46 5.35 23.02
C ALA A 58 2.40 4.32 23.69
N LEU A 59 3.06 3.46 22.91
CA LEU A 59 4.11 2.55 23.38
C LEU A 59 5.51 3.18 23.31
N ALA A 60 5.61 4.37 22.76
CA ALA A 60 6.85 5.03 22.41
C ALA A 60 7.31 6.05 23.44
N GLY A 61 7.83 5.59 24.53
CA GLY A 61 8.99 6.26 25.13
C GLY A 61 10.24 6.03 24.24
N ILE A 62 10.06 5.63 22.98
CA ILE A 62 11.10 5.21 22.03
C ILE A 62 11.10 6.21 20.89
N SER A 63 12.27 6.74 20.57
CA SER A 63 12.61 7.53 19.39
C SER A 63 11.91 6.97 18.13
N LEU A 64 11.32 7.83 17.32
CA LEU A 64 10.77 7.49 16.00
C LEU A 64 11.84 6.73 15.21
N GLN A 65 11.60 5.46 14.95
CA GLN A 65 12.57 4.62 14.25
C GLN A 65 12.06 4.33 12.85
N SER A 66 12.97 4.41 11.88
CA SER A 66 12.70 4.02 10.50
C SER A 66 12.66 2.50 10.36
N ALA A 67 11.85 2.03 9.43
CA ALA A 67 11.90 0.67 8.94
C ALA A 67 12.08 0.69 7.42
N GLU A 68 12.84 -0.26 6.90
CA GLU A 68 13.09 -0.40 5.47
C GLU A 68 12.16 -1.48 4.90
N LEU A 69 11.59 -1.23 3.73
CA LEU A 69 10.78 -2.19 2.99
C LEU A 69 11.47 -2.53 1.67
N ASP A 70 12.02 -3.74 1.59
CA ASP A 70 12.66 -4.28 0.41
C ASP A 70 11.76 -5.36 -0.21
N VAL A 71 11.37 -5.18 -1.46
CA VAL A 71 10.58 -6.15 -2.21
C VAL A 71 11.29 -6.48 -3.52
N HIS A 72 11.55 -7.76 -3.76
CA HIS A 72 12.14 -8.24 -5.00
C HIS A 72 11.31 -9.37 -5.60
N THR A 73 10.96 -9.25 -6.88
CA THR A 73 10.33 -10.34 -7.63
C THR A 73 11.12 -10.66 -8.89
N TYR A 74 11.34 -11.95 -9.14
CA TYR A 74 12.07 -12.45 -10.32
C TYR A 74 11.24 -12.43 -11.61
N CYS A 75 9.93 -12.26 -11.50
CA CYS A 75 9.01 -12.07 -12.63
C CYS A 75 8.15 -10.84 -12.36
N ASP A 76 6.83 -10.94 -12.55
CA ASP A 76 5.92 -9.81 -12.50
C ASP A 76 5.44 -9.49 -11.08
N LEU A 77 5.15 -8.21 -10.86
CA LEU A 77 4.39 -7.73 -9.71
C LEU A 77 3.10 -7.10 -10.20
N THR A 78 1.96 -7.65 -9.74
CA THR A 78 0.64 -7.15 -10.11
C THR A 78 -0.19 -6.77 -8.90
N MET A 79 -0.86 -5.64 -9.01
CA MET A 79 -1.78 -5.11 -8.01
C MET A 79 -3.10 -4.77 -8.72
N THR A 80 -4.23 -4.85 -8.01
CA THR A 80 -5.53 -4.39 -8.53
C THR A 80 -6.06 -3.24 -7.68
N ALA A 81 -6.27 -3.49 -6.40
CA ALA A 81 -6.74 -2.50 -5.43
C ALA A 81 -6.02 -2.70 -4.09
N SER A 82 -4.72 -2.86 -4.13
CA SER A 82 -3.85 -3.09 -2.97
C SER A 82 -2.81 -1.97 -2.81
N LYS A 83 -1.89 -2.15 -1.88
CA LYS A 83 -0.82 -1.19 -1.63
C LYS A 83 0.49 -1.88 -1.25
N ILE A 84 1.60 -1.18 -1.56
CA ILE A 84 2.91 -1.38 -0.96
C ILE A 84 3.25 -0.06 -0.27
N ALA A 85 3.22 -0.04 1.05
CA ALA A 85 3.29 1.22 1.79
C ALA A 85 4.25 1.15 2.98
N ASN A 86 5.08 2.17 3.12
CA ASN A 86 5.88 2.37 4.32
C ASN A 86 5.36 3.62 5.05
N LEU A 87 4.70 3.39 6.20
CA LEU A 87 4.11 4.44 7.02
C LEU A 87 5.01 4.83 8.19
N SER A 88 6.22 4.23 8.29
CA SER A 88 7.18 4.54 9.35
C SER A 88 7.91 5.87 9.07
N TRP A 89 8.48 6.45 10.12
CA TRP A 89 9.24 7.69 10.02
C TRP A 89 10.51 7.49 9.17
N LEU A 90 10.66 8.28 8.10
CA LEU A 90 11.78 8.21 7.15
C LEU A 90 12.03 6.79 6.59
N GLY A 91 10.99 5.95 6.57
CA GLY A 91 11.10 4.58 6.09
C GLY A 91 11.03 4.50 4.57
N ASP A 92 12.07 3.93 3.96
CA ASP A 92 12.20 3.80 2.51
C ASP A 92 11.44 2.58 1.97
N ILE A 93 11.09 2.64 0.69
CA ILE A 93 10.64 1.50 -0.12
C ILE A 93 11.66 1.28 -1.23
N ASN A 94 12.20 0.07 -1.31
CA ASN A 94 13.03 -0.41 -2.41
C ASN A 94 12.28 -1.57 -3.09
N LEU A 95 11.83 -1.34 -4.31
CA LEU A 95 11.12 -2.32 -5.12
C LEU A 95 11.95 -2.66 -6.36
N THR A 96 12.28 -3.94 -6.53
CA THR A 96 12.94 -4.46 -7.73
C THR A 96 12.04 -5.51 -8.37
N VAL A 97 11.75 -5.35 -9.65
CA VAL A 97 10.90 -6.26 -10.43
C VAL A 97 11.65 -6.68 -11.70
N ASP A 98 12.00 -7.96 -11.81
CA ASP A 98 12.72 -8.46 -12.98
C ASP A 98 11.80 -8.66 -14.21
N GLY A 99 10.49 -8.67 -14.02
CA GLY A 99 9.45 -8.65 -15.05
C GLY A 99 8.81 -7.27 -15.22
N ALA A 100 7.49 -7.24 -15.36
CA ALA A 100 6.68 -6.03 -15.45
C ALA A 100 6.02 -5.67 -14.10
N LEU A 101 5.80 -4.38 -13.89
CA LEU A 101 5.09 -3.84 -12.73
C LEU A 101 3.74 -3.26 -13.16
N ASP A 102 2.65 -3.78 -12.57
CA ASP A 102 1.31 -3.22 -12.67
C ASP A 102 0.85 -2.74 -11.27
N VAL A 103 0.73 -1.43 -11.10
CA VAL A 103 0.39 -0.79 -9.80
C VAL A 103 -1.12 -0.80 -9.55
N GLY A 104 -1.91 -1.25 -10.53
CA GLY A 104 -3.34 -1.45 -10.38
C GLY A 104 -4.22 -0.31 -10.84
N GLY A 105 -5.53 -0.56 -10.87
CA GLY A 105 -6.52 0.24 -11.56
C GLY A 105 -7.48 1.06 -10.69
N GLN A 106 -7.26 1.16 -9.38
CA GLN A 106 -8.17 1.92 -8.50
C GLN A 106 -7.49 3.15 -7.93
N PHE A 107 -8.00 4.31 -8.34
CA PHE A 107 -7.70 5.58 -7.67
C PHE A 107 -8.57 5.70 -6.40
N THR A 108 -7.92 5.98 -5.28
CA THR A 108 -8.58 6.39 -4.04
C THR A 108 -8.06 7.77 -3.66
N ALA A 109 -8.95 8.66 -3.23
CA ALA A 109 -8.54 9.94 -2.67
C ALA A 109 -7.59 9.72 -1.49
N PHE A 110 -6.65 10.64 -1.27
CA PHE A 110 -5.62 10.51 -0.22
C PHE A 110 -6.10 11.02 1.16
N ASP A 111 -7.39 11.11 1.38
CA ASP A 111 -7.96 11.61 2.64
C ASP A 111 -7.74 10.64 3.82
N ASP A 112 -7.46 9.37 3.52
CA ASP A 112 -7.13 8.34 4.50
C ASP A 112 -5.94 7.50 3.99
N PRO A 113 -4.73 7.66 4.57
CA PRO A 113 -3.57 6.84 4.19
C PRO A 113 -3.81 5.33 4.37
N GLY A 114 -4.69 4.95 5.30
CA GLY A 114 -5.10 3.55 5.51
C GLY A 114 -5.86 2.99 4.32
N ALA A 115 -6.68 3.79 3.66
CA ALA A 115 -7.45 3.41 2.48
C ALA A 115 -6.71 3.62 1.15
N ALA A 116 -5.62 4.39 1.14
CA ALA A 116 -4.86 4.69 -0.07
C ALA A 116 -4.33 3.43 -0.74
N LYS A 117 -4.33 3.41 -2.07
CA LYS A 117 -3.82 2.32 -2.91
C LYS A 117 -2.60 2.79 -3.68
N GLY A 118 -1.76 1.83 -4.09
CA GLY A 118 -0.53 2.10 -4.84
C GLY A 118 0.75 1.87 -4.03
N ILE A 119 1.85 2.46 -4.47
CA ILE A 119 3.17 2.35 -3.83
C ILE A 119 3.51 3.70 -3.23
N PHE A 120 3.69 3.77 -1.89
CA PHE A 120 3.93 5.08 -1.28
C PHE A 120 4.56 5.01 0.12
N THR A 121 5.27 6.11 0.45
CA THR A 121 5.70 6.44 1.81
C THR A 121 4.86 7.59 2.36
N THR A 122 4.73 7.74 3.69
CA THR A 122 3.90 8.81 4.30
C THR A 122 4.67 9.80 5.14
N SER A 123 5.90 9.50 5.51
CA SER A 123 6.62 10.23 6.57
C SER A 123 8.05 10.57 6.17
N GLY A 124 8.26 10.98 4.92
CA GLY A 124 9.55 11.51 4.43
C GLY A 124 10.52 10.46 3.88
N GLY A 125 10.11 9.20 3.79
CA GLY A 125 10.94 8.15 3.19
C GLY A 125 10.97 8.21 1.66
N ASN A 126 12.03 7.65 1.06
CA ASN A 126 12.19 7.56 -0.39
C ASN A 126 11.41 6.38 -0.98
N VAL A 127 11.07 6.49 -2.26
CA VAL A 127 10.50 5.39 -3.05
C VAL A 127 11.41 5.13 -4.24
N SER A 128 12.02 3.96 -4.26
CA SER A 128 12.85 3.47 -5.36
C SER A 128 12.17 2.28 -6.03
N VAL A 129 11.87 2.40 -7.31
CA VAL A 129 11.22 1.37 -8.12
C VAL A 129 12.09 1.11 -9.34
N ILE A 130 12.70 -0.07 -9.41
CA ILE A 130 13.53 -0.50 -10.53
C ILE A 130 12.87 -1.71 -11.16
N VAL A 131 12.51 -1.62 -12.42
CA VAL A 131 11.76 -2.62 -13.17
C VAL A 131 12.51 -2.98 -14.46
N ASN A 132 12.63 -4.24 -14.76
CA ASN A 132 13.28 -4.68 -16.00
C ASN A 132 12.36 -4.53 -17.23
N GLY A 133 11.05 -4.75 -17.06
CA GLY A 133 10.00 -4.57 -18.07
C GLY A 133 9.24 -3.25 -17.91
N ASP A 134 7.97 -3.25 -18.32
CA ASP A 134 7.13 -2.06 -18.28
C ASP A 134 6.69 -1.70 -16.84
N VAL A 135 6.53 -0.40 -16.60
CA VAL A 135 5.89 0.15 -15.40
C VAL A 135 4.55 0.74 -15.78
N ASN A 136 3.45 0.12 -15.35
CA ASN A 136 2.10 0.60 -15.57
C ASN A 136 1.49 1.10 -14.26
N VAL A 137 1.39 2.41 -14.08
CA VAL A 137 0.79 3.01 -12.89
C VAL A 137 -0.74 2.98 -12.96
N ASN A 138 -1.30 2.99 -14.17
CA ASN A 138 -2.74 2.96 -14.45
C ASN A 138 -3.50 4.09 -13.72
N SER A 139 -4.54 3.75 -12.95
CA SER A 139 -5.30 4.70 -12.13
C SER A 139 -4.87 4.70 -10.66
N SER A 140 -3.63 4.29 -10.39
CA SER A 140 -3.05 4.21 -9.06
C SER A 140 -2.00 5.32 -8.83
N ARG A 141 -1.01 5.07 -8.00
CA ARG A 141 0.06 6.04 -7.71
C ARG A 141 1.37 5.38 -7.31
N ILE A 142 2.47 6.11 -7.56
CA ILE A 142 3.76 5.94 -6.90
C ILE A 142 4.07 7.31 -6.27
N ALA A 143 4.21 7.39 -4.94
CA ALA A 143 4.26 8.67 -4.23
C ALA A 143 5.17 8.64 -3.00
N ALA A 144 5.80 9.77 -2.70
CA ALA A 144 6.48 10.03 -1.43
C ALA A 144 5.83 11.26 -0.78
N TYR A 145 5.23 11.09 0.40
CA TYR A 145 4.52 12.17 1.09
C TYR A 145 5.35 12.69 2.26
N ASN A 146 5.23 13.99 2.50
CA ASN A 146 5.95 14.71 3.56
C ASN A 146 7.48 14.67 3.41
N GLY A 147 7.97 14.71 2.20
CA GLY A 147 9.38 14.64 1.83
C GLY A 147 9.74 13.29 1.19
N GLY A 148 11.04 13.06 0.98
CA GLY A 148 11.57 11.90 0.27
C GLY A 148 11.66 12.12 -1.24
N ASN A 149 12.44 11.24 -1.89
CA ASN A 149 12.64 11.25 -3.33
C ASN A 149 11.89 10.07 -3.97
N ILE A 150 11.51 10.22 -5.22
CA ILE A 150 10.93 9.14 -6.02
C ILE A 150 11.88 8.87 -7.18
N THR A 151 12.30 7.62 -7.32
CA THR A 151 13.02 7.11 -8.47
C THR A 151 12.19 6.00 -9.09
N VAL A 152 11.85 6.13 -10.36
CA VAL A 152 11.19 5.07 -11.14
C VAL A 152 12.01 4.85 -12.39
N GLU A 153 12.50 3.64 -12.57
CA GLU A 153 13.34 3.26 -13.69
C GLU A 153 12.81 1.96 -14.34
N SER A 154 12.55 2.01 -15.64
CA SER A 154 12.33 0.84 -16.48
C SER A 154 13.59 0.59 -17.32
N LEU A 155 14.20 -0.58 -17.17
CA LEU A 155 15.48 -0.89 -17.82
C LEU A 155 15.32 -1.29 -19.29
N LYS A 156 14.21 -1.89 -19.68
CA LYS A 156 13.97 -2.44 -21.03
C LYS A 156 12.57 -2.15 -21.57
N GLY A 157 11.70 -1.56 -20.77
CA GLY A 157 10.33 -1.24 -21.14
C GLY A 157 10.03 0.25 -21.02
N ASP A 158 8.76 0.56 -20.94
CA ASP A 158 8.24 1.92 -20.84
C ASP A 158 7.71 2.24 -19.45
N VAL A 159 7.66 3.52 -19.08
CA VAL A 159 6.97 4.00 -17.89
C VAL A 159 5.68 4.68 -18.33
N ASN A 160 4.55 4.02 -18.04
CA ASN A 160 3.22 4.51 -18.34
C ASN A 160 2.55 5.00 -17.04
N ALA A 161 2.46 6.31 -16.88
CA ALA A 161 1.80 6.94 -15.74
C ALA A 161 0.26 6.89 -15.80
N GLY A 162 -0.29 6.29 -16.84
CA GLY A 162 -1.72 6.12 -17.08
C GLY A 162 -2.32 7.26 -17.91
N VAL A 163 -3.51 7.01 -18.42
CA VAL A 163 -4.32 8.05 -19.06
C VAL A 163 -4.97 8.88 -17.98
N GLY A 164 -4.56 10.13 -17.83
CA GLY A 164 -5.14 11.09 -16.90
C GLY A 164 -6.62 11.36 -17.18
N GLY A 165 -7.48 10.42 -16.83
CA GLY A 165 -8.93 10.54 -16.94
C GLY A 165 -9.57 11.33 -15.81
N ALA A 166 -8.85 11.61 -14.74
CA ALA A 166 -9.27 12.51 -13.69
C ALA A 166 -8.66 13.88 -13.96
N GLY A 167 -9.50 14.84 -14.32
CA GLY A 167 -9.09 16.22 -14.58
C GLY A 167 -8.20 16.80 -13.46
N TYR A 168 -7.46 17.84 -13.79
CA TYR A 168 -6.61 18.56 -12.87
C TYR A 168 -7.42 19.05 -11.66
N VAL A 169 -7.03 18.68 -10.47
CA VAL A 169 -7.49 19.38 -9.27
C VAL A 169 -6.68 20.67 -9.19
N SER A 170 -7.28 21.78 -9.57
CA SER A 170 -6.71 23.10 -9.34
C SER A 170 -6.80 23.40 -7.85
N VAL A 171 -5.69 23.33 -7.15
CA VAL A 171 -5.57 23.88 -5.81
C VAL A 171 -5.36 25.38 -6.00
N MET A 172 -6.41 26.18 -5.75
CA MET A 172 -6.24 27.63 -5.67
C MET A 172 -5.37 27.96 -4.44
N ALA A 173 -4.32 28.72 -4.69
CA ALA A 173 -3.46 29.28 -3.65
C ALA A 173 -4.20 30.33 -2.80
#